data_9153edb91d514fc8dff5a95a3bc0ebab
#
_entry.id   9153edb91d514fc8dff5a95a3bc0ebab
#
_cell.length_a   1.000
_cell.length_b   1.000
_cell.length_c   1.000
_cell.angle_alpha   90.00
_cell.angle_beta   90.00
_cell.angle_gamma   90.00
#
_symmetry.space_group_name_H-M   'P 1'
#
loop_
_entity.id
_entity.type
_entity.pdbx_description
1 polymer ?
#
loop_
_entity_poly.entity_id
_entity_poly.type
_entity_poly.pdbx_seq_one_letter_code
_entity_poly.pdbx_strand_id
1 'polypeptide(L)'
;MIKIKLKDIAHCFGNTFETIRDKYNRIDDMGVNHGRAIYYDRENDLYYKIFHKDYVRRTNFEIAIEKNFFDGLIPALVSLIVDGNDIVGYVSKAGQVLSDNEFDSHLIPNEFTEKLINKIKDTDLFFYDFVPSNIIRLDDGQLSLIDLESVYEIKDLFNIEKHNAKIKPDSLYDVVYNEWRKQMKPISFIQPSRNNLKYLKWSYNSIRKNLGYIHEICMADDFSNDGTWEWLQEI
;
A
#
# COMPACT_ATOMS: atom_id res chain seq x y z
N MET A 1 8.39 -21.08 -0.56
CA MET A 1 9.37 -20.02 -0.23
C MET A 1 10.32 -20.51 0.83
N ILE A 2 11.63 -20.23 0.68
CA ILE A 2 12.67 -20.65 1.64
C ILE A 2 12.52 -19.84 2.93
N LYS A 3 12.77 -20.48 4.10
CA LYS A 3 12.75 -19.82 5.41
C LYS A 3 14.12 -20.01 6.10
N ILE A 4 14.65 -18.91 6.64
CA ILE A 4 15.89 -18.88 7.42
C ILE A 4 15.52 -18.52 8.86
N LYS A 5 16.07 -19.23 9.84
CA LYS A 5 15.84 -18.90 11.25
C LYS A 5 16.70 -17.71 11.67
N LEU A 6 16.11 -16.72 12.31
CA LEU A 6 16.81 -15.52 12.78
C LEU A 6 18.05 -15.88 13.63
N LYS A 7 17.94 -16.85 14.53
CA LYS A 7 19.04 -17.29 15.40
C LYS A 7 20.28 -17.77 14.65
N ASP A 8 20.09 -18.30 13.42
CA ASP A 8 21.18 -18.87 12.62
C ASP A 8 22.02 -17.77 11.94
N ILE A 9 21.47 -16.56 11.77
CA ILE A 9 22.12 -15.43 11.09
C ILE A 9 22.33 -14.20 11.99
N ALA A 10 21.75 -14.15 13.18
CA ALA A 10 21.80 -12.96 14.04
C ALA A 10 23.22 -12.52 14.40
N HIS A 11 24.17 -13.46 14.49
CA HIS A 11 25.58 -13.19 14.79
C HIS A 11 26.33 -12.49 13.64
N CYS A 12 25.79 -12.50 12.42
CA CYS A 12 26.36 -11.83 11.24
C CYS A 12 26.07 -10.32 11.23
N PHE A 13 25.00 -9.90 11.89
CA PHE A 13 24.53 -8.50 11.83
C PHE A 13 25.50 -7.56 12.54
N GLY A 14 25.97 -6.52 11.82
CA GLY A 14 26.95 -5.59 12.31
C GLY A 14 28.38 -6.13 12.43
N ASN A 15 28.58 -7.44 12.11
CA ASN A 15 29.87 -8.08 12.07
C ASN A 15 30.28 -8.41 10.62
N THR A 16 29.73 -9.51 10.08
CA THR A 16 29.96 -9.93 8.68
C THR A 16 29.08 -9.10 7.72
N PHE A 17 27.85 -8.80 8.13
CA PHE A 17 26.92 -7.98 7.34
C PHE A 17 26.99 -6.52 7.78
N GLU A 18 27.20 -5.66 6.80
CA GLU A 18 27.28 -4.20 7.02
C GLU A 18 25.91 -3.64 7.44
N THR A 19 25.90 -2.82 8.49
CA THR A 19 24.68 -2.11 8.90
C THR A 19 24.44 -0.91 7.98
N ILE A 20 23.41 -1.00 7.14
CA ILE A 20 22.99 0.11 6.25
C ILE A 20 22.04 1.06 6.97
N ARG A 21 21.11 0.49 7.73
CA ARG A 21 20.11 1.26 8.47
C ARG A 21 19.75 0.50 9.74
N ASP A 22 19.86 1.21 10.86
CA ASP A 22 19.28 0.79 12.11
C ASP A 22 18.37 1.92 12.61
N LYS A 23 17.07 1.76 12.49
CA LYS A 23 16.06 2.69 12.97
C LYS A 23 15.10 1.96 13.93
N TYR A 24 15.64 1.13 14.77
CA TYR A 24 14.94 0.58 15.90
C TYR A 24 14.47 1.70 16.76
N ASN A 25 13.42 2.09 17.09
CA ASN A 25 12.93 3.16 18.00
C ASN A 25 12.67 4.54 17.37
N ARG A 26 12.62 4.68 16.06
CA ARG A 26 12.12 5.92 15.49
C ARG A 26 10.59 5.85 15.41
N ILE A 27 9.95 6.67 16.22
CA ILE A 27 8.52 6.98 16.07
C ILE A 27 8.44 8.19 15.12
N ASP A 28 7.65 8.09 14.04
CA ASP A 28 7.40 9.24 13.18
C ASP A 28 6.41 10.23 13.82
N ASP A 29 6.19 11.35 13.15
CA ASP A 29 5.25 12.40 13.61
C ASP A 29 3.79 11.90 13.70
N MET A 30 3.50 10.70 13.21
CA MET A 30 2.19 10.05 13.27
C MET A 30 2.11 8.94 14.34
N GLY A 31 3.15 8.76 15.14
CA GLY A 31 3.22 7.74 16.18
C GLY A 31 3.48 6.33 15.65
N VAL A 32 3.89 6.18 14.38
CA VAL A 32 4.20 4.88 13.78
C VAL A 32 5.64 4.49 14.10
N ASN A 33 5.81 3.32 14.69
CA ASN A 33 7.13 2.76 14.95
C ASN A 33 7.77 2.23 13.66
N HIS A 34 8.84 2.89 13.18
CA HIS A 34 9.66 2.45 12.05
C HIS A 34 10.72 1.43 12.44
N GLY A 35 10.40 0.52 13.33
CA GLY A 35 11.31 -0.46 13.90
C GLY A 35 11.82 -1.49 12.90
N ARG A 36 12.76 -1.09 12.04
CA ARG A 36 13.43 -1.97 11.08
C ARG A 36 14.92 -1.74 11.01
N ALA A 37 15.69 -2.81 10.87
CA ALA A 37 17.11 -2.77 10.57
C ALA A 37 17.38 -3.37 9.19
N ILE A 38 18.33 -2.81 8.45
CA ILE A 38 18.76 -3.29 7.14
C ILE A 38 20.25 -3.55 7.19
N TYR A 39 20.66 -4.75 6.81
CA TYR A 39 22.03 -5.19 6.73
C TYR A 39 22.33 -5.62 5.31
N TYR A 40 23.57 -5.43 4.88
CA TYR A 40 24.06 -5.82 3.57
C TYR A 40 25.18 -6.84 3.69
N ASP A 41 25.00 -7.98 3.05
CA ASP A 41 25.99 -9.00 2.84
C ASP A 41 26.70 -8.73 1.51
N ARG A 42 27.89 -8.15 1.61
CA ARG A 42 28.68 -7.74 0.44
C ARG A 42 29.23 -8.92 -0.35
N GLU A 43 29.44 -10.06 0.30
CA GLU A 43 29.97 -11.26 -0.35
C GLU A 43 28.94 -11.90 -1.29
N ASN A 44 27.69 -11.94 -0.85
CA ASN A 44 26.60 -12.56 -1.60
C ASN A 44 25.68 -11.59 -2.32
N ASP A 45 25.92 -10.29 -2.18
CA ASP A 45 25.10 -9.19 -2.74
C ASP A 45 23.62 -9.27 -2.31
N LEU A 46 23.42 -9.45 -0.98
CA LEU A 46 22.12 -9.65 -0.38
C LEU A 46 21.81 -8.59 0.69
N TYR A 47 20.56 -8.14 0.70
CA TYR A 47 20.02 -7.31 1.76
C TYR A 47 19.16 -8.13 2.72
N TYR A 48 19.39 -7.96 4.00
CA TYR A 48 18.64 -8.55 5.11
C TYR A 48 17.84 -7.46 5.79
N LYS A 49 16.53 -7.53 5.72
CA LYS A 49 15.62 -6.58 6.39
C LYS A 49 14.97 -7.27 7.57
N ILE A 50 15.20 -6.73 8.77
CA ILE A 50 14.69 -7.28 10.01
C ILE A 50 13.65 -6.32 10.58
N PHE A 51 12.49 -6.83 10.93
CA PHE A 51 11.41 -6.09 11.58
C PHE A 51 11.56 -6.16 13.10
N HIS A 52 11.35 -5.03 13.76
CA HIS A 52 11.16 -5.05 15.20
C HIS A 52 9.84 -5.76 15.55
N LYS A 53 9.78 -6.45 16.70
CA LYS A 53 8.58 -7.19 17.13
C LYS A 53 7.31 -6.34 17.20
N ASP A 54 7.45 -5.05 17.52
CA ASP A 54 6.34 -4.10 17.67
C ASP A 54 6.08 -3.30 16.37
N TYR A 55 6.69 -3.72 15.25
CA TYR A 55 6.51 -3.03 13.97
C TYR A 55 5.15 -3.35 13.36
N VAL A 56 4.26 -2.35 13.33
CA VAL A 56 2.86 -2.51 12.93
C VAL A 56 2.71 -3.09 11.50
N ARG A 57 3.57 -2.68 10.57
CA ARG A 57 3.50 -3.14 9.17
C ARG A 57 3.98 -4.59 8.96
N ARG A 58 4.55 -5.22 9.97
CA ARG A 58 4.93 -6.63 9.94
C ARG A 58 3.71 -7.52 9.63
N THR A 59 2.60 -7.27 10.31
CA THR A 59 1.36 -8.03 10.10
C THR A 59 0.84 -7.88 8.67
N ASN A 60 0.93 -6.69 8.08
CA ASN A 60 0.55 -6.45 6.70
C ASN A 60 1.40 -7.27 5.72
N PHE A 61 2.72 -7.35 5.98
CA PHE A 61 3.63 -8.18 5.19
C PHE A 61 3.29 -9.67 5.30
N GLU A 62 3.01 -10.17 6.51
CA GLU A 62 2.58 -11.56 6.76
C GLU A 62 1.30 -11.89 5.97
N ILE A 63 0.27 -11.03 6.04
CA ILE A 63 -0.98 -11.17 5.27
C ILE A 63 -0.70 -11.20 3.76
N ALA A 64 0.18 -10.33 3.27
CA ALA A 64 0.52 -10.27 1.86
C ALA A 64 1.22 -11.55 1.38
N ILE A 65 2.08 -12.15 2.20
CA ILE A 65 2.69 -13.44 1.92
C ILE A 65 1.65 -14.56 1.91
N GLU A 66 0.77 -14.63 2.89
CA GLU A 66 -0.29 -15.64 3.00
C GLU A 66 -1.26 -15.59 1.82
N LYS A 67 -1.64 -14.40 1.39
CA LYS A 67 -2.53 -14.18 0.23
C LYS A 67 -1.82 -14.29 -1.13
N ASN A 68 -0.53 -14.63 -1.18
CA ASN A 68 0.26 -14.67 -2.42
C ASN A 68 0.23 -13.35 -3.24
N PHE A 69 0.09 -12.21 -2.56
CA PHE A 69 0.05 -10.91 -3.20
C PHE A 69 1.30 -10.65 -4.05
N PHE A 70 2.46 -11.03 -3.54
CA PHE A 70 3.74 -10.76 -4.16
C PHE A 70 4.15 -11.72 -5.29
N ASP A 71 3.37 -12.76 -5.56
CA ASP A 71 3.73 -13.73 -6.59
C ASP A 71 3.94 -13.09 -7.97
N GLY A 72 5.14 -13.25 -8.52
CA GLY A 72 5.56 -12.63 -9.79
C GLY A 72 5.93 -11.15 -9.72
N LEU A 73 5.87 -10.51 -8.53
CA LEU A 73 6.21 -9.09 -8.32
C LEU A 73 7.54 -8.90 -7.57
N ILE A 74 8.09 -9.95 -6.98
CA ILE A 74 9.28 -9.89 -6.12
C ILE A 74 10.34 -10.94 -6.49
N PRO A 75 10.82 -11.00 -7.74
CA PRO A 75 11.87 -11.94 -8.12
C PRO A 75 13.18 -11.74 -7.33
N ALA A 76 13.37 -10.57 -6.70
CA ALA A 76 14.48 -10.33 -5.80
C ALA A 76 14.35 -11.05 -4.46
N LEU A 77 13.16 -11.47 -4.02
CA LEU A 77 12.97 -12.14 -2.73
C LEU A 77 13.63 -13.53 -2.74
N VAL A 78 14.62 -13.71 -1.86
CA VAL A 78 15.36 -14.97 -1.71
C VAL A 78 14.73 -15.87 -0.66
N SER A 79 14.45 -15.30 0.53
CA SER A 79 13.92 -16.06 1.66
C SER A 79 13.21 -15.18 2.67
N LEU A 80 12.36 -15.80 3.50
CA LEU A 80 11.80 -15.17 4.70
C LEU A 80 12.71 -15.48 5.90
N ILE A 81 12.80 -14.51 6.82
CA ILE A 81 13.48 -14.69 8.10
C ILE A 81 12.41 -14.92 9.16
N VAL A 82 12.56 -16.00 9.93
CA VAL A 82 11.57 -16.41 10.93
C VAL A 82 12.20 -16.54 12.33
N ASP A 83 11.40 -16.19 13.34
CA ASP A 83 11.69 -16.48 14.75
C ASP A 83 10.51 -17.25 15.35
N GLY A 84 10.74 -18.54 15.62
CA GLY A 84 9.65 -19.46 15.89
C GLY A 84 8.73 -19.63 14.66
N ASN A 85 7.46 -19.25 14.81
CA ASN A 85 6.46 -19.25 13.75
C ASN A 85 6.30 -17.89 13.05
N ASP A 86 6.84 -16.85 13.64
CA ASP A 86 6.67 -15.48 13.20
C ASP A 86 7.62 -15.12 12.06
N ILE A 87 7.14 -14.43 11.04
CA ILE A 87 7.99 -13.81 10.02
C ILE A 87 8.53 -12.51 10.61
N VAL A 88 9.85 -12.43 10.79
CA VAL A 88 10.52 -11.27 11.39
C VAL A 88 11.36 -10.48 10.39
N GLY A 89 11.32 -10.86 9.12
CA GLY A 89 12.07 -10.18 8.08
C GLY A 89 12.15 -10.97 6.79
N TYR A 90 12.97 -10.47 5.88
CA TYR A 90 13.22 -11.13 4.61
C TYR A 90 14.63 -10.84 4.07
N VAL A 91 15.07 -11.66 3.13
CA VAL A 91 16.31 -11.50 2.38
C VAL A 91 15.97 -11.22 0.93
N SER A 92 16.58 -10.20 0.35
CA SER A 92 16.44 -9.86 -1.06
C SER A 92 17.79 -9.68 -1.76
N LYS A 93 17.83 -9.97 -3.06
CA LYS A 93 18.95 -9.59 -3.90
C LYS A 93 19.09 -8.09 -3.99
N ALA A 94 20.31 -7.62 -4.21
CA ALA A 94 20.54 -6.25 -4.65
C ALA A 94 20.06 -6.05 -6.10
N GLY A 95 19.88 -4.80 -6.49
CA GLY A 95 19.52 -4.41 -7.85
C GLY A 95 19.62 -2.91 -8.02
N GLN A 96 19.55 -2.45 -9.25
CA GLN A 96 19.58 -1.03 -9.56
C GLN A 96 18.20 -0.42 -9.29
N VAL A 97 18.14 0.53 -8.38
CA VAL A 97 16.93 1.33 -8.12
C VAL A 97 16.53 2.11 -9.37
N LEU A 98 15.25 2.12 -9.72
CA LEU A 98 14.76 2.92 -10.83
C LEU A 98 14.91 4.41 -10.54
N SER A 99 15.32 5.18 -11.56
CA SER A 99 15.29 6.64 -11.49
C SER A 99 13.89 7.20 -11.70
N ASP A 100 13.64 8.43 -11.24
CA ASP A 100 12.38 9.13 -11.49
C ASP A 100 12.06 9.22 -13.00
N ASN A 101 13.08 9.44 -13.84
CA ASN A 101 12.90 9.53 -15.28
C ASN A 101 12.46 8.20 -15.92
N GLU A 102 12.97 7.06 -15.42
CA GLU A 102 12.54 5.74 -15.89
C GLU A 102 11.10 5.46 -15.48
N PHE A 103 10.69 5.95 -14.32
CA PHE A 103 9.34 5.80 -13.80
C PHE A 103 8.34 6.68 -14.56
N ASP A 104 8.70 7.94 -14.86
CA ASP A 104 7.85 8.90 -15.58
C ASP A 104 7.77 8.62 -17.10
N SER A 105 8.76 7.92 -17.66
CA SER A 105 8.85 7.67 -19.11
C SER A 105 8.01 6.51 -19.64
N HIS A 106 7.09 5.96 -18.84
CA HIS A 106 6.30 4.76 -19.20
C HIS A 106 7.16 3.52 -19.53
N LEU A 107 8.43 3.51 -19.09
CA LEU A 107 9.36 2.39 -19.31
C LEU A 107 9.17 1.23 -18.35
N ILE A 108 8.27 1.37 -17.36
CA ILE A 108 7.85 0.22 -16.58
C ILE A 108 7.00 -0.65 -17.51
N PRO A 109 7.38 -1.91 -17.73
CA PRO A 109 6.63 -2.77 -18.62
C PRO A 109 5.16 -2.84 -18.18
N ASN A 110 4.24 -2.66 -19.11
CA ASN A 110 2.81 -2.83 -18.87
C ASN A 110 2.52 -4.13 -18.15
N GLU A 111 3.27 -5.19 -18.47
CA GLU A 111 3.16 -6.50 -17.84
C GLU A 111 3.39 -6.46 -16.32
N PHE A 112 4.35 -5.68 -15.83
CA PHE A 112 4.60 -5.55 -14.38
C PHE A 112 3.46 -4.81 -13.69
N THR A 113 3.00 -3.72 -14.30
CA THR A 113 1.86 -2.94 -13.80
C THR A 113 0.56 -3.75 -13.84
N GLU A 114 0.32 -4.49 -14.92
CA GLU A 114 -0.84 -5.38 -15.04
C GLU A 114 -0.83 -6.49 -13.99
N LYS A 115 0.33 -7.10 -13.73
CA LYS A 115 0.48 -8.09 -12.64
C LYS A 115 0.12 -7.48 -11.29
N LEU A 116 0.60 -6.28 -10.98
CA LEU A 116 0.27 -5.61 -9.73
C LEU A 116 -1.23 -5.32 -9.62
N ILE A 117 -1.84 -4.79 -10.68
CA ILE A 117 -3.28 -4.53 -10.74
C ILE A 117 -4.09 -5.82 -10.50
N ASN A 118 -3.70 -6.92 -11.15
CA ASN A 118 -4.38 -8.20 -10.97
C ASN A 118 -4.24 -8.71 -9.54
N LYS A 119 -3.06 -8.58 -8.92
CA LYS A 119 -2.88 -8.98 -7.52
C LYS A 119 -3.72 -8.14 -6.56
N ILE A 120 -3.87 -6.85 -6.81
CA ILE A 120 -4.78 -5.98 -6.04
C ILE A 120 -6.22 -6.49 -6.12
N LYS A 121 -6.70 -6.86 -7.32
CA LYS A 121 -8.04 -7.40 -7.54
C LYS A 121 -8.29 -8.72 -6.82
N ASP A 122 -7.30 -9.62 -6.89
CA ASP A 122 -7.44 -10.99 -6.41
C ASP A 122 -7.34 -11.11 -4.88
N THR A 123 -6.69 -10.13 -4.23
CA THR A 123 -6.33 -10.23 -2.80
C THR A 123 -6.95 -9.18 -1.90
N ASP A 124 -7.56 -8.13 -2.46
CA ASP A 124 -8.01 -6.93 -1.73
C ASP A 124 -6.88 -6.24 -0.94
N LEU A 125 -5.63 -6.42 -1.40
CA LEU A 125 -4.46 -5.76 -0.85
C LEU A 125 -3.94 -4.71 -1.83
N PHE A 126 -3.30 -3.67 -1.30
CA PHE A 126 -2.73 -2.58 -2.07
C PHE A 126 -1.30 -2.29 -1.63
N PHE A 127 -0.37 -2.16 -2.60
CA PHE A 127 0.99 -1.73 -2.35
C PHE A 127 1.05 -0.20 -2.37
N TYR A 128 1.07 0.40 -1.19
CA TYR A 128 0.89 1.84 -1.01
C TYR A 128 2.08 2.66 -1.50
N ASP A 129 3.30 2.19 -1.25
CA ASP A 129 4.53 2.95 -1.50
C ASP A 129 5.13 2.61 -2.88
N PHE A 130 4.28 2.71 -3.92
CA PHE A 130 4.64 2.40 -5.29
C PHE A 130 5.36 3.60 -5.92
N VAL A 131 6.64 3.75 -5.58
CA VAL A 131 7.52 4.84 -6.02
C VAL A 131 8.79 4.25 -6.64
N PRO A 132 9.53 5.01 -7.50
CA PRO A 132 10.73 4.52 -8.18
C PRO A 132 11.75 3.89 -7.23
N SER A 133 11.95 4.53 -6.08
CA SER A 133 12.90 4.05 -5.05
C SER A 133 12.54 2.70 -4.42
N ASN A 134 11.32 2.20 -4.64
CA ASN A 134 10.84 0.91 -4.16
C ASN A 134 10.72 -0.15 -5.26
N ILE A 135 11.28 0.14 -6.44
CA ILE A 135 11.40 -0.80 -7.56
C ILE A 135 12.86 -0.91 -7.95
N ILE A 136 13.35 -2.13 -8.05
CA ILE A 136 14.70 -2.41 -8.51
C ILE A 136 14.69 -3.21 -9.81
N ARG A 137 15.71 -3.00 -10.62
CA ARG A 137 16.00 -3.84 -11.79
C ARG A 137 17.14 -4.78 -11.42
N LEU A 138 16.90 -6.08 -11.59
CA LEU A 138 17.90 -7.13 -11.41
C LEU A 138 18.81 -7.22 -12.65
N ASP A 139 19.93 -7.93 -12.52
CA ASP A 139 20.91 -8.12 -13.61
C ASP A 139 20.32 -8.81 -14.85
N ASP A 140 19.29 -9.63 -14.66
CA ASP A 140 18.56 -10.29 -15.75
C ASP A 140 17.49 -9.39 -16.42
N GLY A 141 17.39 -8.13 -15.98
CA GLY A 141 16.42 -7.14 -16.45
C GLY A 141 15.05 -7.22 -15.80
N GLN A 142 14.76 -8.20 -14.95
CA GLN A 142 13.49 -8.30 -14.26
C GLN A 142 13.31 -7.16 -13.25
N LEU A 143 12.09 -6.66 -13.14
CA LEU A 143 11.73 -5.70 -12.10
C LEU A 143 11.23 -6.40 -10.83
N SER A 144 11.58 -5.86 -9.68
CA SER A 144 11.16 -6.36 -8.38
C SER A 144 10.73 -5.23 -7.47
N LEU A 145 9.62 -5.42 -6.75
CA LEU A 145 9.29 -4.57 -5.61
C LEU A 145 10.26 -4.85 -4.46
N ILE A 146 10.58 -3.80 -3.73
CA ILE A 146 11.25 -3.82 -2.43
C ILE A 146 10.40 -3.01 -1.44
N ASP A 147 10.79 -2.95 -0.15
CA ASP A 147 10.01 -2.30 0.92
C ASP A 147 8.62 -2.95 1.10
N LEU A 148 8.62 -4.28 1.07
CA LEU A 148 7.45 -5.16 0.93
C LEU A 148 6.40 -5.01 2.06
N GLU A 149 6.74 -4.39 3.18
CA GLU A 149 5.83 -4.11 4.29
C GLU A 149 4.86 -2.95 4.03
N SER A 150 5.00 -2.25 2.90
CA SER A 150 4.11 -1.16 2.49
C SER A 150 2.81 -1.65 1.83
N VAL A 151 2.31 -2.81 2.25
CA VAL A 151 1.04 -3.38 1.80
C VAL A 151 -0.05 -3.13 2.83
N TYR A 152 -1.25 -2.80 2.38
CA TYR A 152 -2.41 -2.53 3.21
C TYR A 152 -3.65 -3.20 2.64
N GLU A 153 -4.61 -3.54 3.49
CA GLU A 153 -5.93 -3.90 3.02
C GLU A 153 -6.62 -2.67 2.43
N ILE A 154 -7.34 -2.86 1.34
CA ILE A 154 -8.01 -1.77 0.61
C ILE A 154 -8.96 -0.98 1.52
N LYS A 155 -9.65 -1.65 2.45
CA LYS A 155 -10.52 -1.00 3.42
C LYS A 155 -9.82 0.03 4.32
N ASP A 156 -8.50 -0.12 4.53
CA ASP A 156 -7.71 0.75 5.41
C ASP A 156 -7.15 1.96 4.68
N LEU A 157 -7.12 1.94 3.34
CA LEU A 157 -6.60 3.05 2.51
C LEU A 157 -7.34 4.36 2.76
N PHE A 158 -8.65 4.32 3.03
CA PHE A 158 -9.45 5.50 3.31
C PHE A 158 -8.97 6.29 4.55
N ASN A 159 -8.36 5.59 5.50
CA ASN A 159 -7.77 6.23 6.67
C ASN A 159 -6.40 6.85 6.35
N ILE A 160 -5.66 6.27 5.41
CA ILE A 160 -4.32 6.70 5.01
C ILE A 160 -4.38 7.93 4.09
N GLU A 161 -5.32 8.00 3.15
CA GLU A 161 -5.48 9.14 2.24
C GLU A 161 -5.76 10.46 2.96
N LYS A 162 -6.45 10.43 4.11
CA LYS A 162 -6.66 11.65 4.92
C LYS A 162 -5.37 12.27 5.44
N HIS A 163 -4.30 11.49 5.57
CA HIS A 163 -3.03 11.94 6.12
C HIS A 163 -1.98 12.31 5.07
N ASN A 164 -2.15 11.86 3.80
CA ASN A 164 -1.15 12.02 2.75
C ASN A 164 -1.62 12.88 1.55
N ALA A 165 -2.18 14.05 1.80
CA ALA A 165 -2.56 15.03 0.77
C ALA A 165 -1.41 15.57 -0.13
N LYS A 166 -0.27 14.87 -0.19
CA LYS A 166 0.94 15.24 -0.96
C LYS A 166 1.35 14.22 -2.02
N ILE A 167 0.47 13.32 -2.42
CA ILE A 167 0.76 12.45 -3.56
C ILE A 167 0.72 13.32 -4.80
N LYS A 168 1.85 13.37 -5.54
CA LYS A 168 1.91 14.11 -6.80
C LYS A 168 0.87 13.50 -7.76
N PRO A 169 -0.02 14.31 -8.38
CA PRO A 169 -0.83 13.83 -9.49
C PRO A 169 0.10 13.31 -10.58
N ASP A 170 -0.33 12.30 -11.34
CA ASP A 170 0.39 11.63 -12.43
C ASP A 170 1.49 10.63 -12.01
N SER A 171 1.47 10.13 -10.79
CA SER A 171 2.31 8.99 -10.41
C SER A 171 1.72 7.67 -10.94
N LEU A 172 2.58 6.66 -11.11
CA LEU A 172 2.10 5.30 -11.45
C LEU A 172 1.13 4.76 -10.36
N TYR A 173 1.22 5.27 -9.13
CA TYR A 173 0.23 5.10 -8.08
C TYR A 173 -1.17 5.51 -8.57
N ASP A 174 -1.30 6.70 -9.20
CA ASP A 174 -2.59 7.17 -9.70
C ASP A 174 -3.12 6.29 -10.82
N VAL A 175 -2.25 5.75 -11.69
CA VAL A 175 -2.64 4.82 -12.75
C VAL A 175 -3.18 3.53 -12.15
N VAL A 176 -2.44 2.90 -11.23
CA VAL A 176 -2.86 1.66 -10.56
C VAL A 176 -4.11 1.89 -9.72
N TYR A 177 -4.15 2.98 -8.96
CA TYR A 177 -5.28 3.36 -8.13
C TYR A 177 -6.53 3.69 -8.96
N ASN A 178 -6.39 4.41 -10.07
CA ASN A 178 -7.51 4.74 -10.94
C ASN A 178 -8.05 3.51 -11.69
N GLU A 179 -7.18 2.60 -12.14
CA GLU A 179 -7.62 1.34 -12.75
C GLU A 179 -8.35 0.44 -11.75
N TRP A 180 -7.85 0.34 -10.52
CA TRP A 180 -8.54 -0.33 -9.45
C TRP A 180 -9.88 0.34 -9.11
N ARG A 181 -9.90 1.67 -9.00
CA ARG A 181 -11.10 2.46 -8.71
C ARG A 181 -12.20 2.27 -9.76
N LYS A 182 -11.85 2.14 -11.04
CA LYS A 182 -12.81 1.85 -12.14
C LYS A 182 -13.52 0.51 -11.98
N GLN A 183 -12.99 -0.40 -11.20
CA GLN A 183 -13.52 -1.76 -11.01
C GLN A 183 -14.30 -1.91 -9.72
N MET A 184 -14.26 -0.91 -8.84
CA MET A 184 -15.06 -0.91 -7.62
C MET A 184 -16.53 -0.78 -8.00
N LYS A 185 -17.37 -1.64 -7.43
CA LYS A 185 -18.82 -1.44 -7.52
C LYS A 185 -19.18 -0.21 -6.72
N PRO A 186 -19.84 0.79 -7.29
CA PRO A 186 -20.24 1.98 -6.55
C PRO A 186 -21.19 1.60 -5.40
N ILE A 187 -21.07 2.29 -4.28
CA ILE A 187 -22.02 2.18 -3.18
C ILE A 187 -23.14 3.18 -3.44
N SER A 188 -24.37 2.71 -3.46
CA SER A 188 -25.55 3.57 -3.58
C SER A 188 -26.08 3.92 -2.20
N PHE A 189 -26.07 5.20 -1.86
CA PHE A 189 -26.74 5.73 -0.68
C PHE A 189 -28.15 6.15 -1.05
N ILE A 190 -29.17 5.50 -0.50
CA ILE A 190 -30.56 5.85 -0.73
C ILE A 190 -31.03 6.68 0.46
N GLN A 191 -31.42 7.95 0.20
CA GLN A 191 -31.88 8.90 1.22
C GLN A 191 -33.29 9.38 0.90
N PRO A 192 -34.34 8.74 1.40
CA PRO A 192 -35.68 9.31 1.37
C PRO A 192 -35.76 10.50 2.34
N SER A 193 -36.41 11.55 1.94
CA SER A 193 -36.59 12.75 2.76
C SER A 193 -38.00 13.31 2.65
N ARG A 194 -38.50 13.88 3.75
CA ARG A 194 -39.70 14.68 3.79
C ARG A 194 -39.57 15.76 4.85
N ASN A 195 -39.65 17.02 4.42
CA ASN A 195 -39.57 18.20 5.30
C ASN A 195 -38.35 18.14 6.24
N ASN A 196 -37.18 17.82 5.69
CA ASN A 196 -35.97 17.56 6.47
C ASN A 196 -34.72 18.16 5.83
N LEU A 197 -34.86 19.26 5.10
CA LEU A 197 -33.80 19.88 4.29
C LEU A 197 -32.50 20.10 5.05
N LYS A 198 -32.58 20.58 6.29
CA LYS A 198 -31.38 20.84 7.10
C LYS A 198 -30.51 19.59 7.30
N TYR A 199 -31.13 18.47 7.67
CA TYR A 199 -30.42 17.23 7.93
C TYR A 199 -30.01 16.53 6.65
N LEU A 200 -30.82 16.66 5.57
CA LEU A 200 -30.48 16.14 4.27
C LEU A 200 -29.21 16.80 3.71
N LYS A 201 -29.11 18.12 3.78
CA LYS A 201 -27.91 18.89 3.42
C LYS A 201 -26.69 18.47 4.26
N TRP A 202 -26.89 18.30 5.57
CA TRP A 202 -25.82 17.88 6.45
C TRP A 202 -25.33 16.47 6.11
N SER A 203 -26.22 15.51 5.91
CA SER A 203 -25.92 14.14 5.53
C SER A 203 -25.19 14.09 4.16
N TYR A 204 -25.72 14.77 3.15
CA TYR A 204 -25.13 14.90 1.83
C TYR A 204 -23.69 15.41 1.89
N ASN A 205 -23.48 16.53 2.57
CA ASN A 205 -22.16 17.13 2.71
C ASN A 205 -21.20 16.22 3.50
N SER A 206 -21.72 15.52 4.51
CA SER A 206 -20.92 14.57 5.29
C SER A 206 -20.45 13.38 4.44
N ILE A 207 -21.33 12.79 3.63
CA ILE A 207 -20.99 11.72 2.70
C ILE A 207 -19.95 12.22 1.70
N ARG A 208 -20.21 13.35 1.01
CA ARG A 208 -19.31 13.93 0.01
C ARG A 208 -17.93 14.26 0.57
N LYS A 209 -17.87 14.75 1.80
CA LYS A 209 -16.62 15.16 2.44
C LYS A 209 -15.80 13.99 2.96
N ASN A 210 -16.46 12.95 3.47
CA ASN A 210 -15.81 11.93 4.26
C ASN A 210 -15.68 10.57 3.55
N LEU A 211 -16.47 10.33 2.49
CA LEU A 211 -16.45 9.09 1.76
C LEU A 211 -15.49 9.19 0.57
N GLY A 212 -14.28 8.63 0.72
CA GLY A 212 -13.28 8.54 -0.36
C GLY A 212 -13.57 7.44 -1.38
N TYR A 213 -14.74 6.77 -1.33
CA TYR A 213 -15.12 5.66 -2.17
C TYR A 213 -15.99 6.08 -3.36
N ILE A 214 -15.96 5.33 -4.49
CA ILE A 214 -16.89 5.55 -5.61
C ILE A 214 -18.31 5.32 -5.10
N HIS A 215 -19.13 6.34 -5.19
CA HIS A 215 -20.48 6.29 -4.67
C HIS A 215 -21.43 7.16 -5.48
N GLU A 216 -22.69 6.80 -5.42
CA GLU A 216 -23.81 7.65 -5.82
C GLU A 216 -24.70 7.91 -4.62
N ILE A 217 -25.39 9.04 -4.63
CA ILE A 217 -26.37 9.40 -3.62
C ILE A 217 -27.70 9.58 -4.33
N CYS A 218 -28.61 8.64 -4.12
CA CYS A 218 -29.97 8.65 -4.65
C CYS A 218 -30.89 9.27 -3.60
N MET A 219 -31.44 10.45 -3.89
CA MET A 219 -32.37 11.12 -2.99
C MET A 219 -33.79 11.08 -3.54
N ALA A 220 -34.74 10.81 -2.67
CA ALA A 220 -36.15 10.83 -2.99
C ALA A 220 -36.85 11.80 -2.04
N ASP A 221 -37.58 12.76 -2.62
CA ASP A 221 -38.40 13.71 -1.88
C ASP A 221 -39.87 13.27 -1.90
N ASP A 222 -40.49 13.21 -0.72
CA ASP A 222 -41.90 12.85 -0.54
C ASP A 222 -42.72 14.11 -0.26
N PHE A 223 -42.90 14.94 -1.31
CA PHE A 223 -43.70 16.16 -1.26
C PHE A 223 -43.32 17.12 -0.11
N SER A 224 -42.04 17.46 0.00
CA SER A 224 -41.59 18.47 0.96
C SER A 224 -42.05 19.87 0.59
N ASN A 225 -42.25 20.68 1.62
CA ASN A 225 -42.60 22.12 1.48
C ASN A 225 -41.61 23.04 2.20
N ASP A 226 -40.43 22.56 2.55
CA ASP A 226 -39.35 23.24 3.26
C ASP A 226 -38.19 23.70 2.37
N GLY A 227 -38.36 23.61 1.03
CA GLY A 227 -37.29 23.90 0.06
C GLY A 227 -36.41 22.72 -0.28
N THR A 228 -36.76 21.50 0.15
CA THR A 228 -36.02 20.30 -0.17
C THR A 228 -35.96 20.05 -1.67
N TRP A 229 -37.13 20.16 -2.37
CA TRP A 229 -37.21 19.88 -3.81
C TRP A 229 -36.37 20.86 -4.63
N GLU A 230 -36.46 22.16 -4.32
CA GLU A 230 -35.71 23.22 -4.98
C GLU A 230 -34.19 22.96 -4.82
N TRP A 231 -33.76 22.62 -3.63
CA TRP A 231 -32.36 22.31 -3.37
C TRP A 231 -31.87 21.05 -4.11
N LEU A 232 -32.69 19.99 -4.22
CA LEU A 232 -32.35 18.81 -4.98
C LEU A 232 -32.14 19.06 -6.47
N GLN A 233 -32.76 20.08 -7.02
CA GLN A 233 -32.58 20.47 -8.42
C GLN A 233 -31.33 21.32 -8.66
N GLU A 234 -30.69 21.83 -7.61
CA GLU A 234 -29.49 22.66 -7.68
C GLU A 234 -28.20 21.86 -7.56
N ILE A 235 -28.20 20.62 -7.03
CA ILE A 235 -27.01 19.79 -6.76
C ILE A 235 -26.83 18.71 -7.81
#